data_b6a319d03178a63b4dcb48687efa732f
#
_entry.id   b6a319d03178a63b4dcb48687efa732f
#
_cell.length_a   1.000
_cell.length_b   1.000
_cell.length_c   1.000
_cell.angle_alpha   90.00
_cell.angle_beta   90.00
_cell.angle_gamma   90.00
#
_symmetry.space_group_name_H-M   'P 1'
#
loop_
_entity.id
_entity.type
_entity.pdbx_description
1 polymer ?
#
loop_
_entity_poly.entity_id
_entity_poly.type
_entity_poly.pdbx_seq_one_letter_code
_entity_poly.pdbx_strand_id
1 'polypeptide(L)'
;MKRQYLLFIQDILDAIQKAEEFVGTMSYEDFLADDKTKSAVVRELEIIGEATKHVPSHIRRRYPHIPWSSMAKMRDRLAHGYWTVDYEIVWKVLKEELPELKPKIKGVYENERACS
;
A
#
# COMPACT_ATOMS: atom_id res chain seq x y z
N MET A 1 -5.61 16.16 -15.57
CA MET A 1 -6.72 16.76 -15.26
C MET A 1 -7.13 16.66 -13.83
N LYS A 2 -8.20 17.34 -13.48
CA LYS A 2 -8.58 17.54 -12.09
C LYS A 2 -8.72 16.29 -11.27
N ARG A 3 -9.09 15.17 -11.90
CA ARG A 3 -9.36 13.94 -11.17
C ARG A 3 -8.32 12.86 -11.37
N GLN A 4 -7.21 13.23 -11.95
CA GLN A 4 -6.16 12.26 -12.22
C GLN A 4 -5.65 11.61 -10.94
N TYR A 5 -5.62 12.34 -9.83
CA TYR A 5 -5.18 11.76 -8.56
C TYR A 5 -6.08 10.63 -8.07
N LEU A 6 -7.34 10.59 -8.51
CA LEU A 6 -8.23 9.47 -8.17
C LEU A 6 -7.70 8.15 -8.72
N LEU A 7 -7.03 8.19 -9.87
CA LEU A 7 -6.44 6.97 -10.44
C LEU A 7 -5.33 6.43 -9.52
N PHE A 8 -4.54 7.33 -8.94
CA PHE A 8 -3.48 6.90 -8.03
C PHE A 8 -4.05 6.37 -6.72
N ILE A 9 -5.11 6.98 -6.22
CA ILE A 9 -5.79 6.47 -5.02
C ILE A 9 -6.41 5.10 -5.31
N GLN A 10 -7.00 4.92 -6.48
CA GLN A 10 -7.53 3.63 -6.88
C GLN A 10 -6.42 2.59 -7.00
N ASP A 11 -5.26 2.98 -7.53
CA ASP A 11 -4.10 2.07 -7.61
C ASP A 11 -3.67 1.59 -6.21
N ILE A 12 -3.71 2.49 -5.22
CA ILE A 12 -3.40 2.12 -3.85
C ILE A 12 -4.41 1.07 -3.36
N LEU A 13 -5.70 1.30 -3.57
CA LEU A 13 -6.73 0.35 -3.15
C LEU A 13 -6.59 -1.00 -3.83
N ASP A 14 -6.33 -0.99 -5.13
CA ASP A 14 -6.16 -2.21 -5.90
C ASP A 14 -4.94 -3.00 -5.41
N ALA A 15 -3.85 -2.30 -5.10
CA ALA A 15 -2.64 -2.95 -4.62
C ALA A 15 -2.86 -3.58 -3.24
N ILE A 16 -3.57 -2.88 -2.34
CA ILE A 16 -3.92 -3.44 -1.04
C ILE A 16 -4.73 -4.72 -1.22
N GLN A 17 -5.75 -4.66 -2.08
CA GLN A 17 -6.63 -5.80 -2.33
C GLN A 17 -5.84 -6.98 -2.88
N LYS A 18 -4.97 -6.75 -3.86
CA LYS A 18 -4.17 -7.82 -4.45
C LYS A 18 -3.21 -8.44 -3.46
N ALA A 19 -2.54 -7.61 -2.65
CA ALA A 19 -1.62 -8.13 -1.64
C ALA A 19 -2.33 -9.05 -0.67
N GLU A 20 -3.52 -8.65 -0.22
CA GLU A 20 -4.32 -9.46 0.69
C GLU A 20 -4.78 -10.77 0.03
N GLU A 21 -5.17 -10.70 -1.22
CA GLU A 21 -5.60 -11.91 -1.96
C GLU A 21 -4.45 -12.88 -2.17
N PHE A 22 -3.27 -12.37 -2.50
CA PHE A 22 -2.10 -13.24 -2.72
C PHE A 22 -1.74 -14.03 -1.48
N VAL A 23 -1.81 -13.40 -0.32
CA VAL A 23 -1.48 -14.08 0.94
C VAL A 23 -2.62 -14.98 1.41
N GLY A 24 -3.86 -14.55 1.21
CA GLY A 24 -5.01 -15.34 1.64
C GLY A 24 -4.92 -15.71 3.10
N THR A 25 -4.97 -17.00 3.37
CA THR A 25 -4.92 -17.54 4.75
C THR A 25 -3.57 -18.11 5.14
N MET A 26 -2.52 -17.79 4.41
CA MET A 26 -1.18 -18.29 4.72
C MET A 26 -0.72 -17.88 6.10
N SER A 27 -0.01 -18.81 6.77
CA SER A 27 0.76 -18.46 7.96
C SER A 27 2.03 -17.73 7.55
N TYR A 28 2.73 -17.13 8.51
CA TYR A 28 4.02 -16.51 8.23
C TYR A 28 5.01 -17.53 7.65
N GLU A 29 5.04 -18.73 8.20
CA GLU A 29 5.92 -19.79 7.69
C GLU A 29 5.59 -20.15 6.25
N ASP A 30 4.31 -20.29 5.92
CA ASP A 30 3.87 -20.57 4.56
C ASP A 30 4.30 -19.46 3.60
N PHE A 31 4.13 -18.22 4.05
CA PHE A 31 4.52 -17.05 3.27
C PHE A 31 6.02 -17.04 2.99
N LEU A 32 6.83 -17.28 4.02
CA LEU A 32 8.30 -17.31 3.87
C LEU A 32 8.76 -18.40 2.92
N ALA A 33 8.02 -19.50 2.86
CA ALA A 33 8.38 -20.64 2.01
C ALA A 33 7.90 -20.46 0.56
N ASP A 34 7.10 -19.46 0.28
CA ASP A 34 6.49 -19.27 -1.04
C ASP A 34 7.11 -18.06 -1.73
N ASP A 35 8.17 -18.31 -2.51
CA ASP A 35 8.92 -17.25 -3.19
C ASP A 35 8.05 -16.45 -4.15
N LYS A 36 7.13 -17.11 -4.82
CA LYS A 36 6.24 -16.45 -5.77
C LYS A 36 5.32 -15.47 -5.08
N THR A 37 4.71 -15.89 -3.99
CA THR A 37 3.82 -15.03 -3.21
C THR A 37 4.59 -13.87 -2.59
N LYS A 38 5.77 -14.14 -2.04
CA LYS A 38 6.62 -13.07 -1.48
C LYS A 38 6.91 -11.99 -2.52
N SER A 39 7.32 -12.40 -3.71
CA SER A 39 7.62 -11.43 -4.78
C SER A 39 6.39 -10.65 -5.21
N ALA A 40 5.26 -11.33 -5.34
CA ALA A 40 4.01 -10.68 -5.75
C ALA A 40 3.55 -9.66 -4.71
N VAL A 41 3.62 -10.00 -3.44
CA VAL A 41 3.22 -9.11 -2.35
C VAL A 41 4.13 -7.88 -2.30
N VAL A 42 5.44 -8.07 -2.36
CA VAL A 42 6.40 -6.95 -2.36
C VAL A 42 6.11 -6.00 -3.52
N ARG A 43 5.82 -6.52 -4.69
CA ARG A 43 5.47 -5.71 -5.86
C ARG A 43 4.27 -4.83 -5.56
N GLU A 44 3.22 -5.38 -4.95
CA GLU A 44 2.03 -4.59 -4.64
C GLU A 44 2.31 -3.53 -3.59
N LEU A 45 3.12 -3.83 -2.58
CA LEU A 45 3.49 -2.84 -1.58
C LEU A 45 4.30 -1.70 -2.21
N GLU A 46 5.17 -2.02 -3.16
CA GLU A 46 5.93 -0.99 -3.90
C GLU A 46 4.99 -0.11 -4.72
N ILE A 47 3.96 -0.70 -5.32
CA ILE A 47 2.96 0.07 -6.07
C ILE A 47 2.24 1.06 -5.14
N ILE A 48 1.91 0.64 -3.92
CA ILE A 48 1.31 1.55 -2.93
C ILE A 48 2.21 2.78 -2.73
N GLY A 49 3.51 2.55 -2.54
CA GLY A 49 4.45 3.64 -2.34
C GLY A 49 4.55 4.57 -3.55
N GLU A 50 4.66 4.00 -4.74
CA GLU A 50 4.79 4.78 -5.96
C GLU A 50 3.52 5.59 -6.25
N ALA A 51 2.36 4.97 -6.13
CA ALA A 51 1.10 5.67 -6.34
C ALA A 51 0.93 6.82 -5.34
N THR A 52 1.33 6.59 -4.09
CA THR A 52 1.24 7.62 -3.05
C THR A 52 2.05 8.86 -3.41
N LYS A 53 3.21 8.68 -4.02
CA LYS A 53 4.07 9.81 -4.42
C LYS A 53 3.38 10.74 -5.42
N HIS A 54 2.40 10.23 -6.15
CA HIS A 54 1.67 11.00 -7.15
C HIS A 54 0.40 11.65 -6.61
N VAL A 55 0.05 11.42 -5.35
CA VAL A 55 -1.10 12.09 -4.73
C VAL A 55 -0.68 13.53 -4.40
N PRO A 56 -1.41 14.54 -4.89
CA PRO A 56 -1.01 15.93 -4.68
C PRO A 56 -1.00 16.36 -3.22
N SER A 57 -0.15 17.32 -2.91
CA SER A 57 -0.02 17.82 -1.54
C SER A 57 -1.33 18.34 -0.97
N HIS A 58 -2.15 19.01 -1.79
CA HIS A 58 -3.42 19.55 -1.27
C HIS A 58 -4.39 18.45 -0.86
N ILE A 59 -4.34 17.30 -1.51
CA ILE A 59 -5.15 16.15 -1.11
C ILE A 59 -4.59 15.55 0.18
N ARG A 60 -3.28 15.38 0.27
CA ARG A 60 -2.65 14.85 1.49
C ARG A 60 -2.97 15.70 2.70
N ARG A 61 -2.93 17.02 2.55
CA ARG A 61 -3.25 17.94 3.65
C ARG A 61 -4.71 17.87 4.06
N ARG A 62 -5.59 17.52 3.13
CA ARG A 62 -7.02 17.39 3.41
C ARG A 62 -7.31 16.17 4.29
N TYR A 63 -6.44 15.16 4.24
CA TYR A 63 -6.62 13.91 4.99
C TYR A 63 -5.39 13.60 5.83
N PRO A 64 -5.10 14.42 6.86
CA PRO A 64 -3.86 14.27 7.62
C PRO A 64 -3.79 13.01 8.47
N HIS A 65 -4.90 12.31 8.67
CA HIS A 65 -4.92 11.05 9.42
C HIS A 65 -4.38 9.87 8.62
N ILE A 66 -4.18 10.05 7.31
CA ILE A 66 -3.56 9.02 6.47
C ILE A 66 -2.04 9.14 6.58
N PRO A 67 -1.32 8.04 6.79
CA PRO A 67 0.14 8.11 6.90
C PRO A 67 0.83 8.20 5.53
N TRP A 68 0.58 9.30 4.82
CA TRP A 68 1.07 9.49 3.45
C TRP A 68 2.58 9.35 3.33
N SER A 69 3.31 9.97 4.26
CA SER A 69 4.78 9.93 4.21
C SER A 69 5.32 8.51 4.37
N SER A 70 4.76 7.78 5.34
CA SER A 70 5.14 6.39 5.57
C SER A 70 4.84 5.51 4.35
N MET A 71 3.68 5.73 3.73
CA MET A 71 3.27 5.00 2.52
C MET A 71 4.22 5.30 1.36
N ALA A 72 4.55 6.58 1.15
CA ALA A 72 5.43 6.98 0.06
C ALA A 72 6.82 6.38 0.20
N LYS A 73 7.25 6.08 1.43
CA LYS A 73 8.56 5.49 1.71
C LYS A 73 8.52 3.97 1.80
N MET A 74 7.45 3.36 1.33
CA MET A 74 7.26 1.91 1.47
C MET A 74 8.49 1.13 1.02
N ARG A 75 9.04 1.46 -0.11
CA ARG A 75 10.21 0.77 -0.65
C ARG A 75 11.39 0.78 0.31
N ASP A 76 11.67 1.95 0.89
CA ASP A 76 12.75 2.08 1.86
C ASP A 76 12.48 1.31 3.14
N ARG A 77 11.22 1.29 3.56
CA ARG A 77 10.82 0.58 4.79
C ARG A 77 10.99 -0.94 4.67
N LEU A 78 10.78 -1.48 3.46
CA LEU A 78 10.88 -2.92 3.22
C LEU A 78 12.30 -3.39 3.01
N ALA A 79 13.22 -2.48 2.75
CA ALA A 79 14.60 -2.84 2.41
C ALA A 79 15.37 -3.29 3.64
N HIS A 80 16.23 -4.29 3.45
CA HIS A 80 17.17 -4.74 4.47
C HIS A 80 18.53 -4.85 3.77
N GLY A 81 19.35 -3.83 3.92
CA GLY A 81 20.61 -3.75 3.21
C GLY A 81 20.39 -3.38 1.75
N TYR A 82 21.32 -3.73 0.91
CA TYR A 82 21.35 -3.24 -0.44
C TYR A 82 20.43 -3.99 -1.41
N TRP A 83 20.39 -5.31 -1.30
CA TRP A 83 19.67 -6.15 -2.24
C TRP A 83 18.45 -6.86 -1.65
N THR A 84 18.35 -6.90 -0.34
CA THR A 84 17.40 -7.78 0.31
C THR A 84 16.15 -7.04 0.80
N VAL A 85 15.10 -7.81 0.97
CA VAL A 85 13.84 -7.34 1.53
C VAL A 85 13.67 -7.95 2.91
N ASP A 86 13.23 -7.15 3.86
CA ASP A 86 12.93 -7.61 5.21
C ASP A 86 11.50 -8.15 5.25
N TYR A 87 11.35 -9.46 5.16
CA TYR A 87 10.03 -10.09 5.10
C TYR A 87 9.27 -10.04 6.41
N GLU A 88 9.94 -9.82 7.55
CA GLU A 88 9.22 -9.56 8.80
C GLU A 88 8.47 -8.24 8.72
N ILE A 89 9.10 -7.22 8.16
CA ILE A 89 8.44 -5.92 7.94
C ILE A 89 7.31 -6.07 6.92
N VAL A 90 7.55 -6.79 5.83
CA VAL A 90 6.51 -7.05 4.82
C VAL A 90 5.29 -7.68 5.49
N TRP A 91 5.50 -8.70 6.30
CA TRP A 91 4.41 -9.39 6.99
C TRP A 91 3.66 -8.46 7.94
N LYS A 92 4.39 -7.64 8.67
CA LYS A 92 3.78 -6.67 9.59
C LYS A 92 2.93 -5.64 8.84
N VAL A 93 3.44 -5.11 7.75
CA VAL A 93 2.67 -4.18 6.92
C VAL A 93 1.39 -4.86 6.44
N LEU A 94 1.52 -6.05 5.91
CA LEU A 94 0.42 -6.81 5.34
C LEU A 94 -0.67 -7.15 6.35
N LYS A 95 -0.27 -7.55 7.56
CA LYS A 95 -1.21 -8.04 8.55
C LYS A 95 -1.73 -6.98 9.51
N GLU A 96 -0.95 -5.95 9.77
CA GLU A 96 -1.30 -4.92 10.75
C GLU A 96 -1.64 -3.59 10.11
N GLU A 97 -0.88 -3.16 9.10
CA GLU A 97 -1.07 -1.82 8.53
C GLU A 97 -2.13 -1.77 7.44
N LEU A 98 -2.12 -2.72 6.50
CA LEU A 98 -3.06 -2.69 5.38
C LEU A 98 -4.52 -2.81 5.81
N PRO A 99 -4.88 -3.69 6.76
CA PRO A 99 -6.27 -3.79 7.19
C PRO A 99 -6.80 -2.49 7.80
N GLU A 100 -5.93 -1.75 8.50
CA GLU A 100 -6.31 -0.46 9.07
C GLU A 100 -6.35 0.64 8.02
N LEU A 101 -5.42 0.60 7.08
CA LEU A 101 -5.30 1.61 6.04
C LEU A 101 -6.42 1.53 5.00
N LYS A 102 -6.82 0.34 4.63
CA LYS A 102 -7.76 0.11 3.54
C LYS A 102 -9.07 0.92 3.67
N PRO A 103 -9.78 0.86 4.80
CA PRO A 103 -11.02 1.64 4.93
C PRO A 103 -10.76 3.16 4.90
N LYS A 104 -9.62 3.61 5.40
CA LYS A 104 -9.27 5.03 5.38
C LYS A 104 -9.07 5.53 3.96
N ILE A 105 -8.31 4.80 3.16
CA ILE A 105 -8.07 5.15 1.75
C ILE A 105 -9.36 5.07 0.95
N LYS A 106 -10.18 4.06 1.23
CA LYS A 106 -11.47 3.92 0.58
C LYS A 106 -12.35 5.14 0.85
N GLY A 107 -12.34 5.64 2.09
CA GLY A 107 -13.06 6.85 2.46
C GLY A 107 -12.57 8.07 1.70
N VAL A 108 -11.26 8.20 1.53
CA VAL A 108 -10.68 9.29 0.73
C VAL A 108 -11.18 9.22 -0.71
N TYR A 109 -11.12 8.04 -1.31
CA TYR A 109 -11.55 7.85 -2.69
C TYR A 109 -13.01 8.24 -2.88
N GLU A 110 -13.88 7.73 -2.01
CA GLU A 110 -15.32 7.99 -2.10
C GLU A 110 -15.63 9.47 -1.91
N ASN A 111 -14.96 10.11 -0.95
CA ASN A 111 -15.18 11.51 -0.67
C ASN A 111 -14.71 12.41 -1.83
N GLU A 112 -13.54 12.13 -2.38
CA GLU A 112 -13.01 12.92 -3.50
C GLU A 112 -13.80 12.70 -4.77
N ARG A 113 -14.25 11.50 -5.01
CA ARG A 113 -15.10 11.21 -6.16
C ARG A 113 -16.41 11.98 -6.09
N ALA A 114 -17.00 12.05 -4.90
CA ALA A 114 -18.27 12.75 -4.71
C ALA A 114 -18.12 14.27 -4.87
N CYS A 115 -16.94 14.81 -4.55
CA CYS A 115 -16.69 16.26 -4.59
C CYS A 115 -16.42 16.80 -6.00
N SER A 116 -16.33 15.95 -6.97
CA SER A 116 -15.97 16.43 -8.32
C SER A 116 -17.17 16.55 -9.26
#